data_c6e4b5b02a60dfaa3c5109db21fccb70
#
_entry.id   c6e4b5b02a60dfaa3c5109db21fccb70
#
_cell.length_a   1.000
_cell.length_b   1.000
_cell.length_c   1.000
_cell.angle_alpha   90.00
_cell.angle_beta   90.00
_cell.angle_gamma   90.00
#
_symmetry.space_group_name_H-M   'P 1'
#
loop_
_entity.id
_entity.type
_entity.pdbx_description
1 polymer ?
#
loop_
_entity_poly.entity_id
_entity_poly.type
_entity_poly.pdbx_seq_one_letter_code
_entity_poly.pdbx_strand_id
1 'polypeptide(L)'
;MSARISRRQFLQTSAAAGLGLGLAGPSLFGAAAAPGAAKNVLPRWRGFNLLDFFSPNPQAARPGTTDDQLRWIADWGFDFVRLPMAYPYYLEIDRTKPITPEDVRRIDPRRVDEIDRLVSRAHQHGLHVSLNLHRAPGYCVNAGFHEPFNLWRDPAALDAFCFHWSLWATRYRDVPSSRISFDLVNEPSVRDDMNDQHSRSGPVPGEVYRRVAQAAAAAIRAANPGHLVIADGNAMGAKVTPELSDLGIAQSCRGYNPASVSHYRAPWAFKDVEHMPRPVWPGDLQWSDTDAATGRVKTRVEHLGRPMLEKFYQPWVELMGQGVGVHCGECGCWNKTPHDVFLAWFGDVLDILTSHGIGYALWQFSGDFGVLNSGREDVAYEDWHGQKLDRKLLQLLQKH
;
A
#
# COMPACT_ATOMS: atom_id res chain seq x y z
N MET A 1 10.71 31.58 -23.27
CA MET A 1 11.21 31.91 -21.92
C MET A 1 10.33 31.15 -20.93
N SER A 2 10.77 30.01 -20.48
CA SER A 2 10.03 29.14 -19.56
C SER A 2 10.60 29.33 -18.15
N ALA A 3 9.77 29.85 -17.25
CA ALA A 3 10.17 30.08 -15.86
C ALA A 3 10.28 28.71 -15.11
N ARG A 4 11.49 28.33 -14.74
CA ARG A 4 11.77 27.19 -13.87
C ARG A 4 11.32 27.54 -12.45
N ILE A 5 10.23 26.93 -11.99
CA ILE A 5 9.82 26.97 -10.58
C ILE A 5 10.74 26.04 -9.80
N SER A 6 11.50 26.60 -8.85
CA SER A 6 12.48 25.87 -8.05
C SER A 6 11.81 25.05 -6.93
N ARG A 7 12.50 23.98 -6.46
CA ARG A 7 12.10 23.11 -5.34
C ARG A 7 11.68 23.83 -4.03
N ARG A 8 11.88 25.15 -3.97
CA ARG A 8 11.60 25.99 -2.79
C ARG A 8 10.12 26.30 -2.55
N GLN A 9 9.24 26.19 -3.54
CA GLN A 9 7.84 26.63 -3.42
C GLN A 9 6.89 25.56 -2.87
N PHE A 10 7.32 24.30 -2.76
CA PHE A 10 6.45 23.22 -2.25
C PHE A 10 6.46 23.10 -0.72
N LEU A 11 7.40 23.72 -0.01
CA LEU A 11 7.54 23.63 1.45
C LEU A 11 7.14 24.91 2.22
N GLN A 12 6.60 25.94 1.58
CA GLN A 12 6.33 27.23 2.25
C GLN A 12 4.86 27.61 2.42
N THR A 13 3.91 26.73 2.19
CA THR A 13 2.48 27.04 2.40
C THR A 13 1.89 26.36 3.64
N SER A 14 2.57 26.47 4.80
CA SER A 14 1.94 26.15 6.09
C SER A 14 2.65 26.85 7.23
N ALA A 15 2.70 28.19 7.23
CA ALA A 15 2.94 28.95 8.47
C ALA A 15 2.71 30.44 8.19
N ALA A 16 1.54 30.98 8.51
CA ALA A 16 1.34 32.36 9.01
C ALA A 16 -0.15 32.64 9.20
N ALA A 17 -0.53 32.81 10.47
CA ALA A 17 -1.53 33.68 11.04
C ALA A 17 -1.80 33.18 12.46
N GLY A 18 -1.73 33.94 13.54
CA GLY A 18 -1.65 35.33 13.81
C GLY A 18 -1.61 35.44 15.34
N LEU A 19 -0.79 36.33 15.87
CA LEU A 19 -0.74 36.72 17.28
C LEU A 19 -1.95 37.59 17.63
N GLY A 20 -2.72 37.18 18.65
CA GLY A 20 -3.73 37.99 19.30
C GLY A 20 -3.62 37.80 20.82
N LEU A 21 -3.11 38.80 21.52
CA LEU A 21 -3.11 38.87 22.99
C LEU A 21 -4.53 39.15 23.52
N GLY A 22 -5.05 38.28 24.36
CA GLY A 22 -6.28 38.48 25.11
C GLY A 22 -6.16 37.90 26.52
N LEU A 23 -6.19 38.74 27.50
CA LEU A 23 -6.27 38.41 28.93
C LEU A 23 -7.60 37.73 29.24
N ALA A 24 -7.59 36.55 29.87
CA ALA A 24 -8.80 35.95 30.43
C ALA A 24 -8.49 35.16 31.71
N GLY A 25 -9.33 35.31 32.67
CA GLY A 25 -9.30 34.69 33.97
C GLY A 25 -9.68 33.19 33.96
N PRO A 26 -9.63 32.50 35.13
CA PRO A 26 -9.75 31.05 35.21
C PRO A 26 -11.20 30.60 35.03
N SER A 27 -11.51 29.98 33.89
CA SER A 27 -12.76 29.26 33.71
C SER A 27 -12.57 27.77 34.03
N LEU A 28 -13.32 27.33 35.01
CA LEU A 28 -13.58 25.92 35.33
C LEU A 28 -14.35 25.28 34.15
N PHE A 29 -13.65 24.76 33.17
CA PHE A 29 -14.25 23.83 32.23
C PHE A 29 -13.81 22.43 32.63
N GLY A 30 -14.81 21.61 33.02
CA GLY A 30 -14.65 20.20 33.19
C GLY A 30 -14.07 19.61 31.90
N ALA A 31 -13.08 18.72 32.04
CA ALA A 31 -12.54 17.97 30.94
C ALA A 31 -13.69 17.19 30.28
N ALA A 32 -14.12 17.65 29.11
CA ALA A 32 -14.99 16.86 28.26
C ALA A 32 -14.20 15.57 27.92
N ALA A 33 -14.78 14.42 28.23
CA ALA A 33 -14.25 13.14 27.82
C ALA A 33 -13.95 13.21 26.31
N ALA A 34 -12.74 12.80 25.90
CA ALA A 34 -12.38 12.71 24.51
C ALA A 34 -13.49 11.93 23.76
N PRO A 35 -13.94 12.41 22.58
CA PRO A 35 -14.91 11.66 21.80
C PRO A 35 -14.38 10.24 21.64
N GLY A 36 -15.18 9.22 21.98
CA GLY A 36 -14.78 7.83 21.85
C GLY A 36 -14.22 7.59 20.45
N ALA A 37 -13.04 6.99 20.36
CA ALA A 37 -12.37 6.74 19.09
C ALA A 37 -13.35 6.10 18.11
N ALA A 38 -13.46 6.66 16.90
CA ALA A 38 -14.34 6.14 15.86
C ALA A 38 -13.98 4.68 15.59
N LYS A 39 -14.98 3.78 15.66
CA LYS A 39 -14.76 2.36 15.39
C LYS A 39 -14.65 2.15 13.89
N ASN A 40 -13.62 1.45 13.46
CA ASN A 40 -13.50 0.98 12.08
C ASN A 40 -14.66 0.05 11.73
N VAL A 41 -15.30 0.28 10.58
CA VAL A 41 -16.40 -0.56 10.09
C VAL A 41 -15.90 -1.82 9.38
N LEU A 42 -14.59 -1.93 9.07
CA LEU A 42 -13.97 -3.15 8.59
C LEU A 42 -13.54 -4.05 9.77
N PRO A 43 -13.52 -5.36 9.58
CA PRO A 43 -12.81 -6.26 10.49
C PRO A 43 -11.33 -5.86 10.60
N ARG A 44 -10.74 -6.08 11.76
CA ARG A 44 -9.31 -5.90 11.97
C ARG A 44 -8.53 -7.10 11.42
N TRP A 45 -8.59 -7.29 10.11
CA TRP A 45 -7.83 -8.35 9.44
C TRP A 45 -6.33 -8.11 9.57
N ARG A 46 -5.59 -9.18 9.85
CA ARG A 46 -4.12 -9.16 9.95
C ARG A 46 -3.54 -10.25 9.10
N GLY A 47 -2.50 -9.93 8.33
CA GLY A 47 -1.92 -10.94 7.46
C GLY A 47 -0.81 -10.45 6.55
N PHE A 48 -0.79 -10.96 5.34
CA PHE A 48 0.35 -10.84 4.45
C PHE A 48 -0.06 -10.62 3.01
N ASN A 49 0.82 -9.95 2.25
CA ASN A 49 0.79 -9.96 0.81
C ASN A 49 1.49 -11.24 0.28
N LEU A 50 0.85 -11.94 -0.66
CA LEU A 50 1.39 -13.10 -1.35
C LEU A 50 1.67 -12.72 -2.81
N LEU A 51 2.93 -12.79 -3.25
CA LEU A 51 3.36 -12.24 -4.53
C LEU A 51 3.35 -13.26 -5.70
N ASP A 52 2.52 -14.27 -5.63
CA ASP A 52 2.40 -15.34 -6.62
C ASP A 52 2.12 -14.80 -8.03
N PHE A 53 1.30 -13.75 -8.13
CA PHE A 53 0.81 -13.19 -9.39
C PHE A 53 1.29 -11.75 -9.64
N PHE A 54 2.29 -11.33 -8.88
CA PHE A 54 2.84 -9.97 -8.95
C PHE A 54 3.58 -9.69 -10.27
N SER A 55 4.26 -10.70 -10.83
CA SER A 55 4.97 -10.57 -12.10
C SER A 55 3.99 -10.47 -13.27
N PRO A 56 4.17 -9.54 -14.23
CA PRO A 56 3.40 -9.54 -15.47
C PRO A 56 3.75 -10.72 -16.38
N ASN A 57 4.87 -11.38 -16.15
CA ASN A 57 5.32 -12.55 -16.89
C ASN A 57 5.23 -13.81 -16.01
N PRO A 58 4.34 -14.78 -16.32
CA PRO A 58 4.20 -16.02 -15.56
C PRO A 58 5.49 -16.85 -15.47
N GLN A 59 6.38 -16.78 -16.47
CA GLN A 59 7.65 -17.50 -16.47
C GLN A 59 8.68 -16.91 -15.49
N ALA A 60 8.50 -15.64 -15.13
CA ALA A 60 9.31 -14.94 -14.14
C ALA A 60 8.59 -14.82 -12.77
N ALA A 61 7.45 -15.50 -12.60
CA ALA A 61 6.74 -15.54 -11.33
C ALA A 61 7.60 -16.24 -10.26
N ARG A 62 7.42 -15.82 -9.02
CA ARG A 62 8.04 -16.47 -7.85
C ARG A 62 7.46 -17.87 -7.67
N PRO A 63 8.17 -18.78 -6.96
CA PRO A 63 7.57 -20.04 -6.53
C PRO A 63 6.24 -19.75 -5.81
N GLY A 64 5.21 -20.50 -6.17
CA GLY A 64 3.86 -20.27 -5.61
C GLY A 64 3.80 -20.58 -4.12
N THR A 65 2.92 -19.88 -3.42
CA THR A 65 2.62 -20.12 -2.00
C THR A 65 2.11 -21.55 -1.81
N THR A 66 2.75 -22.29 -0.91
CA THR A 66 2.38 -23.69 -0.61
C THR A 66 1.19 -23.77 0.34
N ASP A 67 0.56 -24.93 0.43
CA ASP A 67 -0.52 -25.18 1.39
C ASP A 67 -0.02 -25.11 2.83
N ASP A 68 1.19 -25.61 3.09
CA ASP A 68 1.83 -25.48 4.40
C ASP A 68 2.02 -24.01 4.80
N GLN A 69 2.42 -23.15 3.86
CA GLN A 69 2.58 -21.73 4.14
C GLN A 69 1.25 -21.05 4.49
N LEU A 70 0.17 -21.39 3.81
CA LEU A 70 -1.18 -20.89 4.14
C LEU A 70 -1.62 -21.39 5.51
N ARG A 71 -1.34 -22.65 5.82
CA ARG A 71 -1.59 -23.22 7.16
C ARG A 71 -0.79 -22.48 8.23
N TRP A 72 0.51 -22.20 8.03
CA TRP A 72 1.31 -21.46 9.01
C TRP A 72 0.76 -20.06 9.26
N ILE A 73 0.30 -19.36 8.20
CA ILE A 73 -0.36 -18.04 8.36
C ILE A 73 -1.54 -18.17 9.32
N ALA A 74 -2.43 -19.14 9.10
CA ALA A 74 -3.60 -19.37 9.96
C ALA A 74 -3.21 -19.83 11.38
N ASP A 75 -2.28 -20.77 11.51
CA ASP A 75 -1.80 -21.31 12.80
C ASP A 75 -1.10 -20.25 13.65
N TRP A 76 -0.47 -19.27 13.03
CA TRP A 76 0.13 -18.11 13.70
C TRP A 76 -0.91 -17.06 14.14
N GLY A 77 -2.19 -17.26 13.83
CA GLY A 77 -3.30 -16.41 14.25
C GLY A 77 -3.60 -15.24 13.31
N PHE A 78 -3.17 -15.35 12.05
CA PHE A 78 -3.54 -14.39 11.01
C PHE A 78 -4.74 -14.89 10.22
N ASP A 79 -5.52 -13.95 9.67
CA ASP A 79 -6.82 -14.21 9.05
C ASP A 79 -6.98 -13.59 7.66
N PHE A 80 -5.90 -13.03 7.11
CA PHE A 80 -5.96 -12.23 5.89
C PHE A 80 -4.77 -12.48 4.95
N VAL A 81 -5.05 -12.54 3.65
CA VAL A 81 -4.03 -12.45 2.61
C VAL A 81 -4.48 -11.48 1.51
N ARG A 82 -3.57 -10.65 1.05
CA ARG A 82 -3.75 -9.81 -0.14
C ARG A 82 -2.98 -10.43 -1.29
N LEU A 83 -3.61 -10.51 -2.47
CA LEU A 83 -3.01 -11.02 -3.69
C LEU A 83 -2.77 -9.88 -4.68
N PRO A 84 -1.58 -9.25 -4.67
CA PRO A 84 -1.20 -8.27 -5.68
C PRO A 84 -1.02 -8.96 -7.04
N MET A 85 -1.86 -8.62 -8.01
CA MET A 85 -1.88 -9.23 -9.34
C MET A 85 -1.47 -8.22 -10.41
N ALA A 86 -0.58 -8.62 -11.29
CA ALA A 86 -0.39 -7.94 -12.56
C ALA A 86 -1.39 -8.51 -13.58
N TYR A 87 -2.30 -7.69 -14.13
CA TYR A 87 -3.29 -8.19 -15.09
C TYR A 87 -2.68 -8.91 -16.31
N PRO A 88 -1.49 -8.56 -16.81
CA PRO A 88 -0.88 -9.30 -17.90
C PRO A 88 -0.50 -10.74 -17.54
N TYR A 89 -0.40 -11.09 -16.24
CA TYR A 89 -0.12 -12.45 -15.81
C TYR A 89 -1.11 -13.47 -16.40
N TYR A 90 -2.39 -13.10 -16.41
CA TYR A 90 -3.48 -13.97 -16.86
C TYR A 90 -4.03 -13.61 -18.25
N LEU A 91 -3.19 -12.99 -19.10
CA LEU A 91 -3.53 -12.76 -20.51
C LEU A 91 -2.82 -13.77 -21.43
N GLU A 92 -3.51 -14.13 -22.50
CA GLU A 92 -2.95 -14.86 -23.63
C GLU A 92 -2.42 -13.89 -24.69
N ILE A 93 -1.19 -13.38 -24.47
CA ILE A 93 -0.58 -12.32 -25.28
C ILE A 93 0.87 -12.65 -25.65
N ASP A 94 1.35 -12.04 -26.71
CA ASP A 94 2.76 -11.97 -27.05
C ASP A 94 3.46 -10.90 -26.19
N ARG A 95 4.16 -11.33 -25.14
CA ARG A 95 4.84 -10.46 -24.18
C ARG A 95 6.07 -9.74 -24.71
N THR A 96 6.46 -10.01 -25.97
CA THR A 96 7.54 -9.28 -26.64
C THR A 96 7.05 -7.98 -27.30
N LYS A 97 5.72 -7.78 -27.35
CA LYS A 97 5.07 -6.62 -27.96
C LYS A 97 4.38 -5.76 -26.88
N PRO A 98 4.19 -4.46 -27.15
CA PRO A 98 3.32 -3.62 -26.33
C PRO A 98 1.91 -4.20 -26.27
N ILE A 99 1.30 -4.15 -25.09
CA ILE A 99 -0.10 -4.58 -24.89
C ILE A 99 -1.02 -3.52 -25.51
N THR A 100 -1.94 -3.96 -26.36
CA THR A 100 -2.94 -3.09 -27.00
C THR A 100 -4.27 -3.13 -26.24
N PRO A 101 -5.20 -2.17 -26.51
CA PRO A 101 -6.56 -2.23 -25.93
C PRO A 101 -7.35 -3.49 -26.27
N GLU A 102 -7.04 -4.14 -27.39
CA GLU A 102 -7.66 -5.42 -27.81
C GLU A 102 -7.09 -6.60 -27.01
N ASP A 103 -5.79 -6.57 -26.75
CA ASP A 103 -5.10 -7.64 -26.02
C ASP A 103 -5.60 -7.79 -24.59
N VAL A 104 -6.01 -6.70 -23.94
CA VAL A 104 -6.43 -6.71 -22.52
C VAL A 104 -7.62 -7.61 -22.23
N ARG A 105 -8.39 -8.01 -23.25
CA ARG A 105 -9.54 -8.90 -23.12
C ARG A 105 -9.23 -10.38 -23.42
N ARG A 106 -8.01 -10.68 -23.81
CA ARG A 106 -7.58 -12.04 -24.16
C ARG A 106 -7.15 -12.80 -22.91
N ILE A 107 -8.13 -13.32 -22.19
CA ILE A 107 -7.91 -14.04 -20.92
C ILE A 107 -7.39 -15.45 -21.20
N ASP A 108 -6.30 -15.85 -20.52
CA ASP A 108 -5.84 -17.24 -20.44
C ASP A 108 -6.56 -17.93 -19.26
N PRO A 109 -7.53 -18.84 -19.53
CA PRO A 109 -8.30 -19.49 -18.47
C PRO A 109 -7.42 -20.32 -17.52
N ARG A 110 -6.31 -20.89 -18.01
CA ARG A 110 -5.40 -21.70 -17.19
C ARG A 110 -4.75 -20.83 -16.11
N ARG A 111 -4.39 -19.58 -16.43
CA ARG A 111 -3.79 -18.63 -15.48
C ARG A 111 -4.82 -18.11 -14.48
N VAL A 112 -6.04 -17.90 -14.92
CA VAL A 112 -7.14 -17.58 -14.02
C VAL A 112 -7.39 -18.73 -13.04
N ASP A 113 -7.38 -19.99 -13.50
CA ASP A 113 -7.54 -21.17 -12.65
C ASP A 113 -6.37 -21.34 -11.64
N GLU A 114 -5.17 -20.85 -11.93
CA GLU A 114 -4.07 -20.82 -10.95
C GLU A 114 -4.39 -19.88 -9.78
N ILE A 115 -4.95 -18.70 -10.08
CA ILE A 115 -5.39 -17.73 -9.07
C ILE A 115 -6.52 -18.32 -8.22
N ASP A 116 -7.52 -18.95 -8.84
CA ASP A 116 -8.63 -19.60 -8.13
C ASP A 116 -8.16 -20.71 -7.19
N ARG A 117 -7.17 -21.50 -7.61
CA ARG A 117 -6.61 -22.55 -6.74
C ARG A 117 -5.98 -21.95 -5.49
N LEU A 118 -5.26 -20.81 -5.59
CA LEU A 118 -4.70 -20.17 -4.41
C LEU A 118 -5.81 -19.57 -3.51
N VAL A 119 -6.79 -18.89 -4.11
CA VAL A 119 -7.95 -18.36 -3.38
C VAL A 119 -8.69 -19.47 -2.64
N SER A 120 -8.97 -20.59 -3.32
CA SER A 120 -9.65 -21.74 -2.72
C SER A 120 -8.87 -22.33 -1.54
N ARG A 121 -7.55 -22.53 -1.69
CA ARG A 121 -6.69 -23.02 -0.59
C ARG A 121 -6.65 -22.03 0.58
N ALA A 122 -6.50 -20.74 0.33
CA ALA A 122 -6.55 -19.73 1.39
C ALA A 122 -7.90 -19.77 2.15
N HIS A 123 -9.00 -19.95 1.43
CA HIS A 123 -10.32 -20.11 2.03
C HIS A 123 -10.44 -21.40 2.85
N GLN A 124 -9.81 -22.52 2.47
CA GLN A 124 -9.78 -23.77 3.26
C GLN A 124 -9.11 -23.57 4.61
N HIS A 125 -8.11 -22.69 4.70
CA HIS A 125 -7.45 -22.31 5.94
C HIS A 125 -8.15 -21.15 6.69
N GLY A 126 -9.35 -20.74 6.28
CA GLY A 126 -10.12 -19.69 6.96
C GLY A 126 -9.67 -18.26 6.68
N LEU A 127 -8.72 -18.06 5.75
CA LEU A 127 -8.18 -16.74 5.43
C LEU A 127 -9.15 -15.94 4.55
N HIS A 128 -9.31 -14.65 4.86
CA HIS A 128 -9.92 -13.69 3.95
C HIS A 128 -8.95 -13.37 2.82
N VAL A 129 -9.44 -13.32 1.59
CA VAL A 129 -8.62 -12.99 0.42
C VAL A 129 -9.01 -11.63 -0.14
N SER A 130 -8.04 -10.72 -0.27
CA SER A 130 -8.22 -9.44 -0.98
C SER A 130 -7.50 -9.49 -2.33
N LEU A 131 -8.27 -9.47 -3.42
CA LEU A 131 -7.71 -9.38 -4.77
C LEU A 131 -7.34 -7.94 -5.08
N ASN A 132 -6.13 -7.69 -5.54
CA ASN A 132 -5.67 -6.36 -5.91
C ASN A 132 -5.11 -6.34 -7.33
N LEU A 133 -5.47 -5.36 -8.14
CA LEU A 133 -4.78 -5.08 -9.39
C LEU A 133 -3.55 -4.19 -9.14
N HIS A 134 -2.43 -4.84 -8.82
CA HIS A 134 -1.16 -4.14 -8.58
C HIS A 134 -0.63 -3.47 -9.86
N ARG A 135 -0.81 -4.13 -10.99
CA ARG A 135 -0.73 -3.54 -12.32
C ARG A 135 -2.10 -3.66 -12.97
N ALA A 136 -2.73 -2.53 -13.22
CA ALA A 136 -4.02 -2.40 -13.90
C ALA A 136 -3.81 -2.00 -15.38
N PRO A 137 -4.80 -2.21 -16.26
CA PRO A 137 -4.74 -1.67 -17.62
C PRO A 137 -4.47 -0.16 -17.62
N GLY A 138 -3.38 0.25 -18.24
CA GLY A 138 -2.98 1.65 -18.34
C GLY A 138 -2.42 2.29 -17.07
N TYR A 139 -2.12 1.50 -16.02
CA TYR A 139 -1.49 2.02 -14.82
C TYR A 139 -0.66 0.98 -14.07
N CYS A 140 0.54 1.39 -13.68
CA CYS A 140 1.35 0.74 -12.65
C CYS A 140 2.15 1.80 -11.89
N VAL A 141 2.30 1.64 -10.57
CA VAL A 141 3.14 2.52 -9.75
C VAL A 141 4.61 2.41 -10.11
N ASN A 142 5.06 1.23 -10.55
CA ASN A 142 6.43 1.00 -10.99
C ASN A 142 6.70 1.59 -12.38
N ALA A 143 7.85 2.24 -12.57
CA ALA A 143 8.26 2.75 -13.86
C ALA A 143 8.51 1.62 -14.88
N GLY A 144 8.37 1.93 -16.18
CA GLY A 144 8.59 0.99 -17.26
C GLY A 144 7.44 0.03 -17.56
N PHE A 145 6.37 0.05 -16.76
CA PHE A 145 5.17 -0.78 -16.96
C PHE A 145 4.00 0.09 -17.47
N HIS A 146 4.15 0.68 -18.65
CA HIS A 146 3.11 1.48 -19.26
C HIS A 146 2.66 0.88 -20.60
N GLU A 147 1.38 0.98 -20.83
CA GLU A 147 0.73 0.68 -22.09
C GLU A 147 0.53 1.98 -22.90
N PRO A 148 0.22 1.89 -24.22
CA PRO A 148 -0.07 3.06 -25.05
C PRO A 148 -1.42 3.75 -24.71
N PHE A 149 -2.00 3.44 -23.57
CA PHE A 149 -3.21 4.06 -22.99
C PHE A 149 -3.01 4.25 -21.48
N ASN A 150 -3.80 5.13 -20.85
CA ASN A 150 -3.62 5.54 -19.46
C ASN A 150 -4.95 5.53 -18.71
N LEU A 151 -4.99 4.84 -17.56
CA LEU A 151 -6.19 4.64 -16.75
C LEU A 151 -6.85 5.97 -16.32
N TRP A 152 -6.07 7.00 -16.11
CA TRP A 152 -6.56 8.28 -15.59
C TRP A 152 -7.18 9.18 -16.67
N ARG A 153 -6.91 8.89 -17.95
CA ARG A 153 -7.27 9.78 -19.08
C ARG A 153 -8.10 9.10 -20.17
N ASP A 154 -7.78 7.83 -20.46
CA ASP A 154 -8.27 7.18 -21.68
C ASP A 154 -9.47 6.28 -21.39
N PRO A 155 -10.62 6.50 -22.05
CA PRO A 155 -11.81 5.64 -21.86
C PRO A 155 -11.54 4.16 -22.10
N ALA A 156 -10.72 3.81 -23.08
CA ALA A 156 -10.37 2.43 -23.38
C ALA A 156 -9.64 1.72 -22.21
N ALA A 157 -8.79 2.45 -21.47
CA ALA A 157 -8.14 1.94 -20.27
C ALA A 157 -9.14 1.72 -19.13
N LEU A 158 -10.08 2.64 -18.94
CA LEU A 158 -11.14 2.51 -17.95
C LEU A 158 -12.08 1.34 -18.28
N ASP A 159 -12.46 1.17 -19.54
CA ASP A 159 -13.28 0.03 -19.99
C ASP A 159 -12.56 -1.30 -19.75
N ALA A 160 -11.25 -1.37 -20.05
CA ALA A 160 -10.43 -2.53 -19.77
C ALA A 160 -10.35 -2.83 -18.27
N PHE A 161 -10.17 -1.80 -17.45
CA PHE A 161 -10.13 -1.92 -15.98
C PHE A 161 -11.46 -2.45 -15.43
N CYS A 162 -12.58 -1.91 -15.88
CA CYS A 162 -13.91 -2.40 -15.51
C CYS A 162 -14.15 -3.84 -16.00
N PHE A 163 -13.67 -4.21 -17.19
CA PHE A 163 -13.76 -5.57 -17.69
C PHE A 163 -13.05 -6.57 -16.76
N HIS A 164 -11.83 -6.27 -16.33
CA HIS A 164 -11.11 -7.16 -15.41
C HIS A 164 -11.81 -7.27 -14.06
N TRP A 165 -12.35 -6.19 -13.53
CA TRP A 165 -13.12 -6.24 -12.29
C TRP A 165 -14.43 -7.01 -12.44
N SER A 166 -15.13 -6.88 -13.57
CA SER A 166 -16.31 -7.70 -13.89
C SER A 166 -15.97 -9.19 -13.98
N LEU A 167 -14.81 -9.53 -14.56
CA LEU A 167 -14.31 -10.91 -14.63
C LEU A 167 -14.19 -11.51 -13.21
N TRP A 168 -13.44 -10.86 -12.32
CA TRP A 168 -13.19 -11.35 -10.98
C TRP A 168 -14.47 -11.33 -10.11
N ALA A 169 -15.25 -10.28 -10.17
CA ALA A 169 -16.48 -10.17 -9.39
C ALA A 169 -17.53 -11.22 -9.82
N THR A 170 -17.65 -11.50 -11.12
CA THR A 170 -18.53 -12.55 -11.62
C THR A 170 -18.08 -13.94 -11.18
N ARG A 171 -16.77 -14.18 -11.18
CA ARG A 171 -16.17 -15.46 -10.78
C ARG A 171 -16.40 -15.77 -9.30
N TYR A 172 -16.40 -14.77 -8.47
CA TYR A 172 -16.62 -14.89 -7.02
C TYR A 172 -17.99 -14.37 -6.55
N ARG A 173 -19.01 -14.28 -7.44
CA ARG A 173 -20.31 -13.69 -7.11
C ARG A 173 -20.99 -14.30 -5.88
N ASP A 174 -20.79 -15.60 -5.67
CA ASP A 174 -21.44 -16.36 -4.59
C ASP A 174 -20.53 -16.46 -3.34
N VAL A 175 -19.34 -15.87 -3.37
CA VAL A 175 -18.45 -15.82 -2.22
C VAL A 175 -18.80 -14.59 -1.37
N PRO A 176 -19.10 -14.76 -0.08
CA PRO A 176 -19.50 -13.63 0.76
C PRO A 176 -18.34 -12.64 0.99
N SER A 177 -18.67 -11.37 1.21
CA SER A 177 -17.70 -10.30 1.47
C SER A 177 -16.86 -10.49 2.76
N SER A 178 -17.30 -11.39 3.65
CA SER A 178 -16.49 -11.83 4.79
C SER A 178 -15.29 -12.72 4.38
N ARG A 179 -15.27 -13.22 3.15
CA ARG A 179 -14.24 -14.15 2.63
C ARG A 179 -13.41 -13.54 1.51
N ILE A 180 -13.96 -12.57 0.78
CA ILE A 180 -13.30 -11.94 -0.35
C ILE A 180 -13.59 -10.43 -0.41
N SER A 181 -12.58 -9.66 -0.84
CA SER A 181 -12.69 -8.24 -1.15
C SER A 181 -11.94 -7.91 -2.43
N PHE A 182 -12.29 -6.77 -3.05
CA PHE A 182 -11.74 -6.28 -4.31
C PHE A 182 -11.04 -4.94 -4.07
N ASP A 183 -9.73 -4.96 -4.07
CA ASP A 183 -8.86 -3.79 -3.86
C ASP A 183 -8.43 -3.25 -5.23
N LEU A 184 -9.02 -2.12 -5.62
CA LEU A 184 -9.17 -1.68 -7.01
C LEU A 184 -7.85 -1.55 -7.77
N VAL A 185 -6.99 -0.61 -7.39
CA VAL A 185 -5.72 -0.34 -8.07
C VAL A 185 -4.65 0.05 -7.06
N ASN A 186 -3.49 -0.56 -7.20
CA ASN A 186 -2.40 -0.33 -6.28
C ASN A 186 -1.83 1.08 -6.39
N GLU A 187 -1.75 1.78 -5.26
CA GLU A 187 -0.96 3.00 -5.08
C GLU A 187 -1.19 4.10 -6.14
N PRO A 188 -2.44 4.56 -6.34
CA PRO A 188 -2.77 5.55 -7.36
C PRO A 188 -1.91 6.81 -7.23
N SER A 189 -1.29 7.18 -8.35
CA SER A 189 -0.46 8.37 -8.47
C SER A 189 -0.35 8.82 -9.92
N VAL A 190 0.08 10.04 -10.15
CA VAL A 190 0.54 10.52 -11.45
C VAL A 190 2.04 10.74 -11.40
N ARG A 191 2.71 10.57 -12.52
CA ARG A 191 4.16 10.70 -12.65
C ARG A 191 4.49 11.55 -13.88
N ASP A 192 5.50 12.43 -13.76
CA ASP A 192 5.89 13.31 -14.88
C ASP A 192 6.52 12.51 -16.04
N ASP A 193 7.36 11.51 -15.72
CA ASP A 193 7.93 10.57 -16.70
C ASP A 193 7.67 9.12 -16.25
N MET A 194 6.87 8.40 -17.00
CA MET A 194 6.50 7.01 -16.73
C MET A 194 7.67 6.03 -16.85
N ASN A 195 8.77 6.42 -17.49
CA ASN A 195 9.98 5.62 -17.64
C ASN A 195 11.01 5.87 -16.54
N ASP A 196 10.93 6.99 -15.81
CA ASP A 196 11.84 7.32 -14.71
C ASP A 196 11.17 7.06 -13.36
N GLN A 197 11.62 5.99 -12.67
CA GLN A 197 11.14 5.63 -11.32
C GLN A 197 11.29 6.79 -10.32
N HIS A 198 12.24 7.67 -10.54
CA HIS A 198 12.55 8.80 -9.67
C HIS A 198 12.03 10.14 -10.19
N SER A 199 11.24 10.14 -11.26
CA SER A 199 10.59 11.36 -11.70
C SER A 199 9.59 11.84 -10.65
N ARG A 200 9.26 13.13 -10.68
CA ARG A 200 8.30 13.67 -9.74
C ARG A 200 6.95 12.97 -9.89
N SER A 201 6.41 12.50 -8.77
CA SER A 201 5.08 11.92 -8.68
C SER A 201 4.19 12.75 -7.76
N GLY A 202 2.88 12.58 -7.91
CA GLY A 202 1.89 13.30 -7.12
C GLY A 202 0.55 12.58 -7.07
N PRO A 203 -0.44 13.13 -6.35
CA PRO A 203 -1.77 12.54 -6.31
C PRO A 203 -2.46 12.59 -7.67
N VAL A 204 -3.25 11.58 -7.97
CA VAL A 204 -4.27 11.65 -9.03
C VAL A 204 -5.28 12.73 -8.63
N PRO A 205 -5.74 13.62 -9.53
CA PRO A 205 -6.82 14.56 -9.18
C PRO A 205 -8.04 13.82 -8.63
N GLY A 206 -8.60 14.29 -7.50
CA GLY A 206 -9.64 13.58 -6.74
C GLY A 206 -10.83 13.15 -7.59
N GLU A 207 -11.37 14.06 -8.42
CA GLU A 207 -12.49 13.77 -9.33
C GLU A 207 -12.15 12.74 -10.41
N VAL A 208 -10.88 12.69 -10.85
CA VAL A 208 -10.42 11.67 -11.81
C VAL A 208 -10.39 10.32 -11.13
N TYR A 209 -9.82 10.24 -9.92
CA TYR A 209 -9.80 8.98 -9.16
C TYR A 209 -11.22 8.52 -8.80
N ARG A 210 -12.10 9.46 -8.38
CA ARG A 210 -13.51 9.18 -8.12
C ARG A 210 -14.20 8.53 -9.33
N ARG A 211 -14.04 9.10 -10.52
CA ARG A 211 -14.62 8.54 -11.76
C ARG A 211 -14.18 7.09 -11.98
N VAL A 212 -12.88 6.81 -11.83
CA VAL A 212 -12.31 5.47 -12.04
C VAL A 212 -12.82 4.49 -10.97
N ALA A 213 -12.75 4.87 -9.69
CA ALA A 213 -13.20 4.04 -8.59
C ALA A 213 -14.71 3.75 -8.64
N GLN A 214 -15.52 4.75 -8.98
CA GLN A 214 -16.98 4.60 -9.12
C GLN A 214 -17.36 3.63 -10.24
N ALA A 215 -16.70 3.76 -11.41
CA ALA A 215 -16.95 2.86 -12.54
C ALA A 215 -16.57 1.41 -12.22
N ALA A 216 -15.39 1.19 -11.61
CA ALA A 216 -14.96 -0.14 -11.20
C ALA A 216 -15.86 -0.75 -10.11
N ALA A 217 -16.24 0.03 -9.10
CA ALA A 217 -17.18 -0.41 -8.06
C ALA A 217 -18.55 -0.77 -8.64
N ALA A 218 -19.04 -0.01 -9.62
CA ALA A 218 -20.28 -0.33 -10.32
C ALA A 218 -20.18 -1.67 -11.08
N ALA A 219 -19.05 -1.89 -11.77
CA ALA A 219 -18.80 -3.15 -12.48
C ALA A 219 -18.74 -4.36 -11.53
N ILE A 220 -18.09 -4.20 -10.36
CA ILE A 220 -18.05 -5.24 -9.32
C ILE A 220 -19.45 -5.51 -8.75
N ARG A 221 -20.19 -4.48 -8.40
CA ARG A 221 -21.50 -4.59 -7.77
C ARG A 221 -22.60 -5.07 -8.73
N ALA A 222 -22.39 -4.96 -10.03
CA ALA A 222 -23.25 -5.57 -11.03
C ALA A 222 -23.26 -7.11 -10.94
N ALA A 223 -22.18 -7.73 -10.49
CA ALA A 223 -22.11 -9.17 -10.26
C ALA A 223 -22.75 -9.55 -8.91
N ASN A 224 -22.45 -8.79 -7.84
CA ASN A 224 -23.04 -8.94 -6.51
C ASN A 224 -22.99 -7.59 -5.76
N PRO A 225 -24.15 -6.97 -5.46
CA PRO A 225 -24.21 -5.69 -4.74
C PRO A 225 -23.53 -5.70 -3.35
N GLY A 226 -23.41 -6.89 -2.73
CA GLY A 226 -22.80 -7.09 -1.42
C GLY A 226 -21.28 -7.20 -1.43
N HIS A 227 -20.63 -7.16 -2.59
CA HIS A 227 -19.17 -7.25 -2.66
C HIS A 227 -18.49 -6.05 -2.00
N LEU A 228 -17.50 -6.34 -1.16
CA LEU A 228 -16.67 -5.36 -0.51
C LEU A 228 -15.59 -4.83 -1.48
N VAL A 229 -15.60 -3.52 -1.67
CA VAL A 229 -14.66 -2.80 -2.52
C VAL A 229 -13.73 -1.96 -1.64
N ILE A 230 -12.44 -2.03 -1.91
CA ILE A 230 -11.40 -1.25 -1.26
C ILE A 230 -10.67 -0.42 -2.33
N ALA A 231 -10.29 0.79 -2.02
CA ALA A 231 -9.47 1.64 -2.87
C ALA A 231 -8.22 2.08 -2.12
N ASP A 232 -7.06 1.92 -2.71
CA ASP A 232 -5.83 2.45 -2.12
C ASP A 232 -5.89 3.99 -2.01
N GLY A 233 -5.32 4.51 -0.95
CA GLY A 233 -5.16 5.94 -0.77
C GLY A 233 -4.34 6.57 -1.88
N ASN A 234 -4.59 7.83 -2.15
CA ASN A 234 -3.92 8.59 -3.19
C ASN A 234 -2.44 8.87 -2.86
N ALA A 235 -1.68 9.32 -3.83
CA ALA A 235 -0.24 9.58 -3.70
C ALA A 235 0.51 8.36 -3.12
N MET A 236 0.35 7.20 -3.76
CA MET A 236 0.96 5.93 -3.36
C MET A 236 0.53 5.48 -1.95
N GLY A 237 -0.77 5.62 -1.64
CA GLY A 237 -1.34 5.21 -0.35
C GLY A 237 -1.03 6.14 0.83
N ALA A 238 -0.38 7.28 0.57
CA ALA A 238 0.00 8.23 1.62
C ALA A 238 -1.11 9.20 2.03
N LYS A 239 -2.17 9.34 1.21
CA LYS A 239 -3.24 10.30 1.44
C LYS A 239 -4.61 9.66 1.32
N VAL A 240 -5.51 10.05 2.21
CA VAL A 240 -6.95 9.76 2.07
C VAL A 240 -7.50 10.39 0.78
N THR A 241 -8.58 9.80 0.27
CA THR A 241 -9.31 10.34 -0.89
C THR A 241 -10.75 10.64 -0.47
N PRO A 242 -11.03 11.84 0.08
CA PRO A 242 -12.36 12.20 0.57
C PRO A 242 -13.44 12.10 -0.50
N GLU A 243 -13.08 12.28 -1.77
CA GLU A 243 -13.97 12.18 -2.92
C GLU A 243 -14.60 10.79 -3.09
N LEU A 244 -14.11 9.77 -2.39
CA LEU A 244 -14.66 8.41 -2.43
C LEU A 244 -15.60 8.10 -1.26
N SER A 245 -15.74 8.99 -0.27
CA SER A 245 -16.38 8.68 1.02
C SER A 245 -17.86 8.31 0.92
N ASP A 246 -18.57 8.82 -0.10
CA ASP A 246 -20.00 8.55 -0.33
C ASP A 246 -20.27 7.35 -1.27
N LEU A 247 -19.22 6.71 -1.79
CA LEU A 247 -19.34 5.59 -2.73
C LEU A 247 -19.53 4.22 -2.06
N GLY A 248 -19.48 4.16 -0.72
CA GLY A 248 -19.50 2.88 0.01
C GLY A 248 -18.25 2.03 -0.28
N ILE A 249 -17.12 2.66 -0.55
CA ILE A 249 -15.81 2.06 -0.80
C ILE A 249 -14.95 2.27 0.43
N ALA A 250 -14.33 1.21 0.95
CA ALA A 250 -13.32 1.30 2.00
C ALA A 250 -12.00 1.83 1.42
N GLN A 251 -11.13 2.39 2.24
CA GLN A 251 -9.83 2.89 1.78
C GLN A 251 -8.67 2.16 2.45
N SER A 252 -7.55 2.06 1.73
CA SER A 252 -6.35 1.38 2.20
C SER A 252 -5.18 2.36 2.33
N CYS A 253 -4.63 2.47 3.54
CA CYS A 253 -3.41 3.23 3.79
C CYS A 253 -2.14 2.38 3.59
N ARG A 254 -0.99 3.00 3.80
CA ARG A 254 0.33 2.33 3.76
C ARG A 254 1.06 2.49 5.09
N GLY A 255 1.78 1.44 5.46
CA GLY A 255 2.61 1.37 6.65
C GLY A 255 4.10 1.50 6.32
N TYR A 256 4.47 2.54 5.54
CA TYR A 256 5.84 2.78 5.09
C TYR A 256 6.42 4.13 5.50
N ASN A 257 5.62 4.97 6.17
CA ASN A 257 6.10 6.30 6.57
C ASN A 257 6.95 6.25 7.86
N PRO A 258 8.12 6.87 7.88
CA PRO A 258 8.79 7.57 6.78
C PRO A 258 9.60 6.61 5.90
N ALA A 259 9.72 6.94 4.61
CA ALA A 259 10.49 6.14 3.67
C ALA A 259 11.99 6.09 4.00
N SER A 260 12.52 7.10 4.71
CA SER A 260 13.89 7.12 5.23
C SER A 260 14.21 5.95 6.17
N VAL A 261 13.19 5.39 6.82
CA VAL A 261 13.28 4.18 7.65
C VAL A 261 12.87 2.94 6.85
N SER A 262 11.64 2.91 6.34
CA SER A 262 11.06 1.71 5.72
C SER A 262 11.75 1.28 4.42
N HIS A 263 12.32 2.23 3.68
CA HIS A 263 12.98 2.01 2.39
C HIS A 263 14.45 2.42 2.39
N TYR A 264 15.11 2.35 3.55
CA TYR A 264 16.54 2.66 3.63
C TYR A 264 17.33 1.84 2.61
N ARG A 265 18.10 2.54 1.76
CA ARG A 265 18.87 1.96 0.66
C ARG A 265 18.05 1.20 -0.41
N ALA A 266 16.77 1.51 -0.53
CA ALA A 266 15.96 0.94 -1.60
C ALA A 266 16.17 1.73 -2.91
N PRO A 267 16.72 1.12 -3.97
CA PRO A 267 17.09 1.87 -5.19
C PRO A 267 15.91 2.38 -6.00
N TRP A 268 14.72 1.82 -5.80
CA TRP A 268 13.49 2.32 -6.43
C TRP A 268 12.90 3.53 -5.69
N ALA A 269 13.24 3.72 -4.41
CA ALA A 269 12.76 4.85 -3.61
C ALA A 269 13.73 6.03 -3.61
N PHE A 270 15.03 5.77 -3.69
CA PHE A 270 16.09 6.78 -3.58
C PHE A 270 17.14 6.64 -4.69
N LYS A 271 17.57 7.77 -5.26
CA LYS A 271 18.62 7.78 -6.30
C LYS A 271 20.01 7.49 -5.75
N ASP A 272 20.34 8.10 -4.61
CA ASP A 272 21.63 7.97 -3.96
C ASP A 272 21.50 7.13 -2.69
N VAL A 273 21.55 5.81 -2.89
CA VAL A 273 21.37 4.85 -1.79
C VAL A 273 22.64 4.66 -0.95
N GLU A 274 23.80 4.93 -1.53
CA GLU A 274 25.10 4.70 -0.86
C GLU A 274 25.37 5.76 0.22
N HIS A 275 24.96 7.00 0.00
CA HIS A 275 25.17 8.11 0.92
C HIS A 275 23.98 8.39 1.84
N MET A 276 23.00 7.48 1.89
CA MET A 276 21.89 7.62 2.83
C MET A 276 22.38 7.53 4.27
N PRO A 277 22.00 8.48 5.14
CA PRO A 277 22.30 8.36 6.56
C PRO A 277 21.64 7.14 7.16
N ARG A 278 22.35 6.44 8.06
CA ARG A 278 21.78 5.27 8.76
C ARG A 278 20.56 5.71 9.57
N PRO A 279 19.40 5.08 9.40
CA PRO A 279 18.20 5.44 10.13
C PRO A 279 18.33 5.12 11.62
N VAL A 280 17.59 5.89 12.41
CA VAL A 280 17.43 5.72 13.86
C VAL A 280 15.93 5.74 14.18
N TRP A 281 15.51 5.17 15.32
CA TRP A 281 14.13 5.26 15.78
C TRP A 281 14.01 5.04 17.30
N PRO A 282 13.41 5.98 18.07
CA PRO A 282 13.21 7.38 17.69
C PRO A 282 14.53 8.15 17.64
N GLY A 283 14.56 9.32 17.01
CA GLY A 283 15.73 10.17 16.98
C GLY A 283 15.79 11.11 15.78
N ASP A 284 16.90 11.80 15.63
CA ASP A 284 17.12 12.77 14.57
C ASP A 284 17.98 12.16 13.45
N LEU A 285 17.47 12.20 12.23
CA LEU A 285 18.18 11.75 11.04
C LEU A 285 18.71 12.97 10.29
N GLN A 286 20.03 13.08 10.19
CA GLN A 286 20.69 14.18 9.49
C GLN A 286 20.98 13.80 8.03
N TRP A 287 20.48 14.63 7.11
CA TRP A 287 20.77 14.55 5.68
C TRP A 287 21.75 15.64 5.30
N SER A 288 22.73 15.30 4.47
CA SER A 288 23.67 16.26 3.90
C SER A 288 23.58 16.22 2.39
N ASP A 289 23.01 17.26 1.80
CA ASP A 289 22.92 17.42 0.36
C ASP A 289 23.99 18.41 -0.11
N THR A 290 24.85 18.01 -1.05
CA THR A 290 25.81 18.92 -1.68
C THR A 290 25.17 19.53 -2.92
N ASP A 291 25.06 20.86 -2.93
CA ASP A 291 24.63 21.61 -4.10
C ASP A 291 25.71 21.49 -5.19
N ALA A 292 25.41 20.78 -6.27
CA ALA A 292 26.38 20.47 -7.33
C ALA A 292 26.91 21.71 -8.07
N ALA A 293 26.19 22.83 -8.05
CA ALA A 293 26.60 24.08 -8.73
C ALA A 293 27.51 24.94 -7.85
N THR A 294 27.35 24.88 -6.53
CA THR A 294 28.03 25.77 -5.58
C THR A 294 28.99 25.05 -4.63
N GLY A 295 28.98 23.71 -4.59
CA GLY A 295 29.71 22.90 -3.63
C GLY A 295 29.25 23.08 -2.17
N ARG A 296 28.18 23.82 -1.92
CA ARG A 296 27.66 24.08 -0.58
C ARG A 296 26.95 22.85 -0.03
N VAL A 297 27.35 22.42 1.15
CA VAL A 297 26.64 21.38 1.90
C VAL A 297 25.43 22.02 2.62
N LYS A 298 24.24 21.47 2.38
CA LYS A 298 23.02 21.80 3.12
C LYS A 298 22.68 20.61 4.00
N THR A 299 22.60 20.86 5.29
CA THR A 299 22.13 19.87 6.25
C THR A 299 20.64 20.11 6.53
N ARG A 300 19.83 19.04 6.50
CA ARG A 300 18.48 19.03 7.05
C ARG A 300 18.36 17.93 8.10
N VAL A 301 17.51 18.16 9.08
CA VAL A 301 17.20 17.19 10.12
C VAL A 301 15.77 16.71 9.93
N GLU A 302 15.58 15.41 9.99
CA GLU A 302 14.27 14.76 10.03
C GLU A 302 14.08 14.20 11.44
N HIS A 303 13.11 14.75 12.17
CA HIS A 303 12.79 14.30 13.53
C HIS A 303 11.88 13.08 13.46
N LEU A 304 12.43 11.92 13.80
CA LEU A 304 11.76 10.63 13.70
C LEU A 304 11.20 10.21 15.07
N GLY A 305 9.97 9.73 15.08
CA GLY A 305 9.34 9.22 16.28
C GLY A 305 7.83 9.10 16.15
N ARG A 306 7.21 8.51 17.16
CA ARG A 306 5.79 8.21 17.20
C ARG A 306 4.88 9.42 16.86
N PRO A 307 5.13 10.67 17.32
CA PRO A 307 4.26 11.81 16.98
C PRO A 307 4.13 12.10 15.49
N MET A 308 5.19 11.83 14.68
CA MET A 308 5.08 11.99 13.23
C MET A 308 4.18 10.93 12.61
N LEU A 309 4.19 9.71 13.13
CA LEU A 309 3.29 8.64 12.67
C LEU A 309 1.84 8.94 13.04
N GLU A 310 1.57 9.37 14.26
CA GLU A 310 0.23 9.76 14.71
C GLU A 310 -0.34 10.87 13.81
N LYS A 311 0.47 11.88 13.49
CA LYS A 311 0.08 12.94 12.55
C LYS A 311 -0.18 12.39 11.14
N PHE A 312 0.60 11.41 10.69
CA PHE A 312 0.42 10.78 9.38
C PHE A 312 -0.87 9.98 9.30
N TYR A 313 -1.25 9.25 10.36
CA TYR A 313 -2.46 8.44 10.40
C TYR A 313 -3.71 9.21 10.79
N GLN A 314 -3.60 10.41 11.34
CA GLN A 314 -4.73 11.22 11.79
C GLN A 314 -5.83 11.39 10.71
N PRO A 315 -5.54 11.71 9.43
CA PRO A 315 -6.57 11.82 8.39
C PRO A 315 -7.33 10.50 8.14
N TRP A 316 -6.67 9.35 8.34
CA TRP A 316 -7.29 8.03 8.20
C TRP A 316 -8.27 7.75 9.34
N VAL A 317 -7.91 8.13 10.55
CA VAL A 317 -8.79 8.04 11.72
C VAL A 317 -10.00 8.97 11.58
N GLU A 318 -9.79 10.18 11.06
CA GLU A 318 -10.87 11.13 10.76
C GLU A 318 -11.82 10.58 9.69
N LEU A 319 -11.30 9.92 8.65
CA LEU A 319 -12.09 9.26 7.62
C LEU A 319 -12.97 8.14 8.19
N MET A 320 -12.44 7.35 9.13
CA MET A 320 -13.23 6.35 9.86
C MET A 320 -14.37 6.98 10.65
N GLY A 321 -14.17 8.18 11.21
CA GLY A 321 -15.21 8.96 11.87
C GLY A 321 -16.39 9.34 10.97
N GLN A 322 -16.18 9.31 9.65
CA GLN A 322 -17.20 9.52 8.64
C GLN A 322 -17.90 8.20 8.20
N GLY A 323 -17.54 7.07 8.82
CA GLY A 323 -18.12 5.75 8.51
C GLY A 323 -17.43 5.01 7.35
N VAL A 324 -16.27 5.49 6.90
CA VAL A 324 -15.47 4.80 5.87
C VAL A 324 -14.57 3.78 6.52
N GLY A 325 -14.57 2.53 6.02
CA GLY A 325 -13.64 1.50 6.48
C GLY A 325 -12.21 1.81 6.06
N VAL A 326 -11.24 1.52 6.94
CA VAL A 326 -9.81 1.70 6.66
C VAL A 326 -9.05 0.42 6.96
N HIS A 327 -8.14 0.04 6.06
CA HIS A 327 -7.21 -1.08 6.21
C HIS A 327 -5.80 -0.63 5.80
N CYS A 328 -4.75 -1.20 6.37
CA CYS A 328 -3.38 -0.98 5.91
C CYS A 328 -2.97 -2.13 4.98
N GLY A 329 -3.22 -1.97 3.67
CA GLY A 329 -3.03 -3.05 2.68
C GLY A 329 -1.57 -3.45 2.46
N GLU A 330 -0.63 -2.56 2.78
CA GLU A 330 0.79 -2.85 2.76
C GLU A 330 1.53 -2.12 3.88
N CYS A 331 2.44 -2.82 4.55
CA CYS A 331 3.34 -2.28 5.55
C CYS A 331 4.62 -3.12 5.63
N GLY A 332 5.64 -2.62 6.32
CA GLY A 332 6.88 -3.36 6.52
C GLY A 332 8.12 -2.55 6.16
N CYS A 333 9.24 -3.22 6.03
CA CYS A 333 10.52 -2.57 5.91
C CYS A 333 11.50 -3.36 5.03
N TRP A 334 12.15 -2.64 4.10
CA TRP A 334 13.21 -3.19 3.25
C TRP A 334 14.35 -3.79 4.08
N ASN A 335 14.89 -4.90 3.63
CA ASN A 335 15.87 -5.71 4.36
C ASN A 335 17.23 -5.03 4.63
N LYS A 336 17.47 -3.82 4.11
CA LYS A 336 18.69 -3.04 4.40
C LYS A 336 18.54 -2.10 5.61
N THR A 337 17.32 -1.86 6.09
CA THR A 337 17.14 -1.12 7.34
C THR A 337 17.60 -1.98 8.52
N PRO A 338 18.39 -1.43 9.45
CA PRO A 338 18.82 -2.18 10.64
C PRO A 338 17.63 -2.77 11.38
N HIS A 339 17.77 -4.04 11.78
CA HIS A 339 16.64 -4.81 12.32
C HIS A 339 16.09 -4.26 13.64
N ASP A 340 16.95 -3.74 14.51
CA ASP A 340 16.57 -3.08 15.76
C ASP A 340 15.73 -1.81 15.50
N VAL A 341 16.15 -0.99 14.53
CA VAL A 341 15.42 0.20 14.09
C VAL A 341 14.08 -0.19 13.46
N PHE A 342 14.09 -1.22 12.62
CA PHE A 342 12.87 -1.75 12.01
C PHE A 342 11.85 -2.17 13.06
N LEU A 343 12.24 -3.01 14.02
CA LEU A 343 11.31 -3.52 15.03
C LEU A 343 10.76 -2.40 15.93
N ALA A 344 11.59 -1.43 16.30
CA ALA A 344 11.16 -0.29 17.11
C ALA A 344 10.16 0.59 16.36
N TRP A 345 10.49 1.00 15.13
CA TRP A 345 9.62 1.79 14.27
C TRP A 345 8.31 1.07 13.93
N PHE A 346 8.41 -0.19 13.53
CA PHE A 346 7.25 -0.97 13.11
C PHE A 346 6.31 -1.30 14.27
N GLY A 347 6.86 -1.45 15.47
CA GLY A 347 6.08 -1.57 16.71
C GLY A 347 5.16 -0.35 16.90
N ASP A 348 5.68 0.87 16.72
CA ASP A 348 4.87 2.09 16.80
C ASP A 348 3.82 2.17 15.67
N VAL A 349 4.17 1.78 14.43
CA VAL A 349 3.21 1.72 13.31
C VAL A 349 2.06 0.77 13.63
N LEU A 350 2.36 -0.46 14.05
CA LEU A 350 1.37 -1.48 14.36
C LEU A 350 0.51 -1.08 15.56
N ASP A 351 1.10 -0.50 16.60
CA ASP A 351 0.39 -0.04 17.78
C ASP A 351 -0.62 1.07 17.42
N ILE A 352 -0.23 2.04 16.60
CA ILE A 352 -1.14 3.10 16.12
C ILE A 352 -2.28 2.50 15.30
N LEU A 353 -1.98 1.65 14.31
CA LEU A 353 -3.01 1.04 13.47
C LEU A 353 -4.01 0.24 14.31
N THR A 354 -3.51 -0.67 15.15
CA THR A 354 -4.38 -1.59 15.88
C THR A 354 -5.13 -0.93 17.03
N SER A 355 -4.60 0.15 17.65
CA SER A 355 -5.33 0.94 18.64
C SER A 355 -6.57 1.63 18.07
N HIS A 356 -6.58 1.91 16.77
CA HIS A 356 -7.74 2.43 16.03
C HIS A 356 -8.58 1.34 15.35
N GLY A 357 -8.27 0.05 15.55
CA GLY A 357 -8.98 -1.05 14.92
C GLY A 357 -8.65 -1.23 13.42
N ILE A 358 -7.58 -0.62 12.93
CA ILE A 358 -7.11 -0.77 11.55
C ILE A 358 -6.31 -2.06 11.44
N GLY A 359 -6.76 -2.98 10.59
CA GLY A 359 -6.02 -4.19 10.24
C GLY A 359 -4.87 -3.90 9.28
N TYR A 360 -3.97 -4.88 9.08
CA TYR A 360 -2.78 -4.68 8.25
C TYR A 360 -2.36 -5.95 7.49
N ALA A 361 -1.63 -5.75 6.39
CA ALA A 361 -0.96 -6.82 5.66
C ALA A 361 0.52 -6.50 5.46
N LEU A 362 1.41 -7.33 6.03
CA LEU A 362 2.84 -7.19 5.83
C LEU A 362 3.17 -7.37 4.34
N TRP A 363 3.98 -6.50 3.78
CA TRP A 363 4.59 -6.66 2.49
C TRP A 363 6.00 -7.22 2.68
N GLN A 364 6.19 -8.53 2.54
CA GLN A 364 5.40 -9.65 2.09
C GLN A 364 5.52 -10.84 3.08
N PHE A 365 4.89 -12.00 2.79
CA PHE A 365 5.04 -13.17 3.63
C PHE A 365 6.47 -13.73 3.59
N SER A 366 7.02 -13.96 2.38
CA SER A 366 8.38 -14.47 2.17
C SER A 366 9.14 -13.61 1.16
N GLY A 367 10.36 -13.21 1.48
CA GLY A 367 11.23 -12.35 0.69
C GLY A 367 11.62 -11.06 1.40
N ASP A 368 12.17 -10.09 0.70
CA ASP A 368 12.96 -8.96 1.22
C ASP A 368 12.33 -8.11 2.33
N PHE A 369 11.02 -8.06 2.43
CA PHE A 369 10.27 -7.42 3.53
C PHE A 369 9.63 -8.44 4.46
N GLY A 370 9.76 -9.73 4.16
CA GLY A 370 8.97 -10.79 4.73
C GLY A 370 9.41 -11.25 6.11
N VAL A 371 8.51 -11.99 6.75
CA VAL A 371 8.79 -12.73 7.98
C VAL A 371 9.62 -13.97 7.70
N LEU A 372 9.55 -14.51 6.48
CA LEU A 372 10.37 -15.62 6.00
C LEU A 372 11.36 -15.13 4.93
N ASN A 373 12.57 -15.68 4.97
CA ASN A 373 13.60 -15.52 3.94
C ASN A 373 13.93 -14.07 3.56
N SER A 374 13.88 -13.14 4.51
CA SER A 374 14.05 -11.71 4.22
C SER A 374 15.47 -11.33 3.78
N GLY A 375 16.45 -12.20 3.97
CA GLY A 375 17.85 -11.94 3.57
C GLY A 375 18.52 -10.83 4.37
N ARG A 376 18.01 -10.48 5.57
CA ARG A 376 18.66 -9.54 6.48
C ARG A 376 19.95 -10.16 7.03
N GLU A 377 21.00 -9.37 7.10
CA GLU A 377 22.32 -9.81 7.59
C GLU A 377 22.43 -9.74 9.12
N ASP A 378 21.56 -8.96 9.77
CA ASP A 378 21.53 -8.66 11.19
C ASP A 378 20.42 -9.41 11.96
N VAL A 379 19.88 -10.48 11.38
CA VAL A 379 18.86 -11.35 12.00
C VAL A 379 19.43 -12.73 12.27
N ALA A 380 19.29 -13.20 13.51
CA ALA A 380 19.49 -14.59 13.85
C ALA A 380 18.19 -15.38 13.49
N TYR A 381 18.21 -15.97 12.31
CA TYR A 381 17.06 -16.74 11.83
C TYR A 381 16.90 -18.06 12.57
N GLU A 382 15.64 -18.42 12.80
CA GLU A 382 15.24 -19.77 13.17
C GLU A 382 15.01 -20.62 11.91
N ASP A 383 15.42 -21.86 11.90
CA ASP A 383 14.98 -22.81 10.88
C ASP A 383 13.51 -23.18 11.12
N TRP A 384 12.66 -22.83 10.19
CA TRP A 384 11.25 -23.17 10.19
C TRP A 384 10.91 -24.00 8.97
N HIS A 385 10.99 -25.33 9.12
CA HIS A 385 10.77 -26.27 8.02
C HIS A 385 11.61 -25.96 6.77
N GLY A 386 12.89 -25.65 6.96
CA GLY A 386 13.82 -25.28 5.90
C GLY A 386 13.70 -23.82 5.41
N GLN A 387 12.86 -23.00 6.02
CA GLN A 387 12.75 -21.56 5.77
C GLN A 387 13.46 -20.76 6.87
N LYS A 388 14.03 -19.64 6.51
CA LYS A 388 14.69 -18.71 7.45
C LYS A 388 13.62 -17.79 8.07
N LEU A 389 13.17 -18.11 9.30
CA LEU A 389 12.15 -17.35 10.01
C LEU A 389 12.77 -16.24 10.87
N ASP A 390 12.31 -15.01 10.69
CA ASP A 390 12.51 -13.91 11.64
C ASP A 390 11.51 -14.03 12.80
N ARG A 391 11.91 -14.71 13.86
CA ARG A 391 11.05 -14.95 15.01
C ARG A 391 10.65 -13.66 15.74
N LYS A 392 11.54 -12.68 15.80
CA LYS A 392 11.24 -11.41 16.48
C LYS A 392 10.18 -10.61 15.72
N LEU A 393 10.28 -10.58 14.39
CA LEU A 393 9.26 -9.94 13.56
C LEU A 393 7.91 -10.67 13.69
N LEU A 394 7.90 -12.01 13.65
CA LEU A 394 6.68 -12.79 13.84
C LEU A 394 6.02 -12.49 15.20
N GLN A 395 6.80 -12.48 16.28
CA GLN A 395 6.29 -12.16 17.61
C GLN A 395 5.73 -10.72 17.69
N LEU A 396 6.38 -9.76 17.03
CA LEU A 396 5.87 -8.39 16.94
C LEU A 396 4.51 -8.35 16.22
N LEU A 397 4.38 -9.03 15.08
CA LEU A 397 3.12 -9.12 14.33
C LEU A 397 2.01 -9.81 15.16
N GLN A 398 2.34 -10.90 15.87
CA GLN A 398 1.37 -11.64 16.70
C GLN A 398 0.85 -10.81 17.90
N LYS A 399 1.69 -9.93 18.45
CA LYS A 399 1.33 -9.06 19.58
C LYS A 399 0.25 -8.03 19.20
N HIS A 400 0.25 -7.59 17.98
CA HIS A 400 -0.66 -6.57 17.46
C HIS A 400 -1.75 -7.16 16.58
#